data_34dea72ecb96f02161c2019f812707ef
#
_entry.id   34dea72ecb96f02161c2019f812707ef
#
_cell.length_a   1.000
_cell.length_b   1.000
_cell.length_c   1.000
_cell.angle_alpha   90.00
_cell.angle_beta   90.00
_cell.angle_gamma   90.00
#
_symmetry.space_group_name_H-M   'P 1'
#
loop_
_entity.id
_entity.type
_entity.pdbx_description
1 polymer ?
#
loop_
_entity_poly.entity_id
_entity_poly.type
_entity_poly.pdbx_seq_one_letter_code
_entity_poly.pdbx_strand_id
1 'polypeptide(L)'
;VEADEYDTSYFDRRSKFVHYRPRTVVLNNLEYDHADIFPDLATIQAQFHLLMRTIPSDGLVIAPSDSDAINEVLNQGCWTPISRVGQRAGKRDHDQDNAERWSFESKKGGGGDFTVLLNDIVQGDIRWSLMGEHNRFNALNAIAAARYAGVETKVAIEALSEFRGVKRRMEVIYQSEDTVVYDDFAHHPTAIRTTLQGLRSQSSQDEIVAVIEPRTHTMSLGAL
;
A
#
# COMPACT_ATOMS: atom_id res chain seq x y z
N VAL A 1 8.89 -6.83 -8.01
CA VAL A 1 7.90 -7.05 -9.08
C VAL A 1 6.54 -6.64 -8.54
N GLU A 2 5.84 -5.77 -9.28
CA GLU A 2 4.42 -5.53 -9.07
C GLU A 2 3.61 -6.73 -9.58
N ALA A 3 2.63 -7.15 -8.80
CA ALA A 3 1.80 -8.32 -9.11
C ALA A 3 0.33 -7.93 -9.04
N ASP A 4 -0.41 -8.27 -10.08
CA ASP A 4 -1.85 -8.06 -10.16
C ASP A 4 -2.63 -9.39 -10.06
N GLU A 5 -3.95 -9.29 -9.87
CA GLU A 5 -4.86 -10.41 -9.69
C GLU A 5 -5.28 -11.06 -11.01
N TYR A 6 -4.98 -10.45 -12.15
CA TYR A 6 -5.36 -10.99 -13.45
C TYR A 6 -4.80 -12.40 -13.69
N ASP A 7 -5.57 -13.20 -14.41
CA ASP A 7 -5.19 -14.54 -14.81
C ASP A 7 -3.92 -14.55 -15.69
N THR A 8 -3.20 -15.66 -15.63
CA THR A 8 -1.92 -15.81 -16.30
C THR A 8 -2.09 -15.95 -17.82
N SER A 9 -3.08 -16.78 -18.23
CA SER A 9 -3.36 -17.06 -19.64
C SER A 9 -4.72 -17.74 -19.81
N TYR A 10 -5.10 -17.97 -21.06
CA TYR A 10 -6.35 -18.66 -21.40
C TYR A 10 -6.49 -20.04 -20.74
N PHE A 11 -5.38 -20.77 -20.59
CA PHE A 11 -5.37 -22.13 -20.00
C PHE A 11 -5.07 -22.15 -18.51
N ASP A 12 -4.58 -21.06 -17.94
CA ASP A 12 -4.30 -20.93 -16.51
C ASP A 12 -4.98 -19.68 -15.96
N ARG A 13 -6.10 -19.90 -15.31
CA ARG A 13 -6.94 -18.86 -14.73
C ARG A 13 -6.53 -18.43 -13.33
N ARG A 14 -5.41 -18.94 -12.82
CA ARG A 14 -4.85 -18.45 -11.55
C ARG A 14 -4.20 -17.11 -11.75
N SER A 15 -4.30 -16.26 -10.73
CA SER A 15 -3.62 -14.96 -10.73
C SER A 15 -2.11 -15.10 -10.94
N LYS A 16 -1.51 -14.18 -11.69
CA LYS A 16 -0.10 -14.21 -12.08
C LYS A 16 0.85 -14.34 -10.90
N PHE A 17 0.54 -13.69 -9.78
CA PHE A 17 1.39 -13.69 -8.59
C PHE A 17 1.62 -15.10 -8.00
N VAL A 18 0.73 -16.07 -8.22
CA VAL A 18 0.91 -17.46 -7.76
C VAL A 18 2.13 -18.12 -8.40
N HIS A 19 2.52 -17.68 -9.61
CA HIS A 19 3.67 -18.22 -10.33
C HIS A 19 5.01 -17.61 -9.91
N TYR A 20 5.01 -16.47 -9.24
CA TYR A 20 6.24 -15.77 -8.86
C TYR A 20 6.99 -16.44 -7.71
N ARG A 21 6.31 -17.24 -6.89
CA ARG A 21 6.88 -17.95 -5.73
C ARG A 21 7.81 -17.05 -4.89
N PRO A 22 7.31 -15.94 -4.39
CA PRO A 22 8.13 -14.96 -3.71
C PRO A 22 8.61 -15.46 -2.35
N ARG A 23 9.77 -14.98 -1.90
CA ARG A 23 10.21 -15.11 -0.50
C ARG A 23 9.69 -13.97 0.36
N THR A 24 9.48 -12.80 -0.24
CA THR A 24 8.91 -11.62 0.43
C THR A 24 7.70 -11.17 -0.34
N VAL A 25 6.59 -11.01 0.35
CA VAL A 25 5.33 -10.49 -0.22
C VAL A 25 4.89 -9.28 0.57
N VAL A 26 4.49 -8.24 -0.14
CA VAL A 26 3.76 -7.10 0.43
C VAL A 26 2.31 -7.22 -0.02
N LEU A 27 1.39 -7.41 0.93
CA LEU A 27 -0.04 -7.30 0.74
C LEU A 27 -0.43 -5.87 1.12
N ASN A 28 -0.54 -4.98 0.13
CA ASN A 28 -0.71 -3.56 0.41
C ASN A 28 -2.16 -3.22 0.77
N ASN A 29 -3.09 -3.61 -0.11
CA ASN A 29 -4.53 -3.50 0.12
C ASN A 29 -5.24 -4.63 -0.63
N LEU A 30 -6.45 -4.93 -0.23
CA LEU A 30 -7.31 -5.91 -0.88
C LEU A 30 -8.75 -5.40 -0.83
N GLU A 31 -9.24 -4.98 -1.99
CA GLU A 31 -10.59 -4.50 -2.21
C GLU A 31 -11.19 -5.21 -3.43
N TYR A 32 -12.52 -5.14 -3.57
CA TYR A 32 -13.17 -5.68 -4.75
C TYR A 32 -12.87 -4.81 -5.97
N ASP A 33 -12.21 -5.39 -6.94
CA ASP A 33 -11.95 -4.79 -8.26
C ASP A 33 -12.00 -5.87 -9.34
N HIS A 34 -11.75 -5.51 -10.58
CA HIS A 34 -11.73 -6.44 -11.72
C HIS A 34 -13.03 -7.25 -11.86
N ALA A 35 -14.18 -6.56 -11.80
CA ALA A 35 -15.53 -7.15 -11.92
C ALA A 35 -15.77 -7.91 -13.23
N ASP A 36 -14.87 -7.76 -14.21
CA ASP A 36 -14.86 -8.51 -15.47
C ASP A 36 -14.41 -9.97 -15.31
N ILE A 37 -13.62 -10.27 -14.29
CA ILE A 37 -13.09 -11.63 -14.04
C ILE A 37 -13.44 -12.19 -12.67
N PHE A 38 -13.69 -11.35 -11.67
CA PHE A 38 -14.06 -11.78 -10.32
C PHE A 38 -15.50 -11.39 -9.98
N PRO A 39 -16.36 -12.34 -9.60
CA PRO A 39 -17.74 -12.06 -9.22
C PRO A 39 -17.86 -11.35 -7.86
N ASP A 40 -16.88 -11.57 -6.96
CA ASP A 40 -16.91 -11.06 -5.59
C ASP A 40 -15.51 -11.00 -4.96
N LEU A 41 -15.42 -10.36 -3.80
CA LEU A 41 -14.19 -10.25 -3.02
C LEU A 41 -13.66 -11.61 -2.54
N ALA A 42 -14.56 -12.55 -2.20
CA ALA A 42 -14.15 -13.86 -1.71
C ALA A 42 -13.37 -14.66 -2.78
N THR A 43 -13.73 -14.48 -4.05
CA THR A 43 -13.00 -15.09 -5.17
C THR A 43 -11.59 -14.51 -5.30
N ILE A 44 -11.42 -13.19 -5.10
CA ILE A 44 -10.09 -12.56 -5.06
C ILE A 44 -9.29 -13.08 -3.85
N GLN A 45 -9.90 -13.12 -2.67
CA GLN A 45 -9.26 -13.66 -1.45
C GLN A 45 -8.78 -15.10 -1.63
N ALA A 46 -9.53 -15.92 -2.36
CA ALA A 46 -9.09 -17.29 -2.69
C ALA A 46 -7.79 -17.31 -3.51
N GLN A 47 -7.60 -16.38 -4.45
CA GLN A 47 -6.33 -16.26 -5.20
C GLN A 47 -5.19 -15.83 -4.28
N PHE A 48 -5.43 -14.87 -3.38
CA PHE A 48 -4.43 -14.47 -2.39
C PHE A 48 -4.07 -15.61 -1.43
N HIS A 49 -5.04 -16.44 -1.04
CA HIS A 49 -4.74 -17.64 -0.25
C HIS A 49 -3.86 -18.65 -1.02
N LEU A 50 -4.08 -18.82 -2.34
CA LEU A 50 -3.17 -19.62 -3.18
C LEU A 50 -1.76 -19.05 -3.18
N LEU A 51 -1.59 -17.71 -3.23
CA LEU A 51 -0.29 -17.07 -3.10
C LEU A 51 0.36 -17.40 -1.75
N MET A 52 -0.37 -17.30 -0.61
CA MET A 52 0.17 -17.61 0.72
C MET A 52 0.77 -19.01 0.78
N ARG A 53 0.17 -19.98 0.11
CA ARG A 53 0.67 -21.37 0.04
C ARG A 53 1.97 -21.54 -0.76
N THR A 54 2.37 -20.55 -1.54
CA THR A 54 3.61 -20.58 -2.34
C THR A 54 4.81 -19.97 -1.63
N ILE A 55 4.56 -19.23 -0.54
CA ILE A 55 5.62 -18.53 0.20
C ILE A 55 6.28 -19.52 1.17
N PRO A 56 7.62 -19.62 1.18
CA PRO A 56 8.31 -20.53 2.09
C PRO A 56 8.19 -20.09 3.54
N SER A 57 8.30 -21.03 4.48
CA SER A 57 8.19 -20.75 5.93
C SER A 57 9.30 -19.86 6.48
N ASP A 58 10.42 -19.76 5.77
CA ASP A 58 11.52 -18.84 6.05
C ASP A 58 11.43 -17.53 5.25
N GLY A 59 10.28 -17.27 4.62
CA GLY A 59 9.97 -16.02 3.93
C GLY A 59 9.42 -14.93 4.85
N LEU A 60 8.83 -13.89 4.26
CA LEU A 60 8.15 -12.81 4.98
C LEU A 60 6.89 -12.36 4.24
N VAL A 61 5.79 -12.26 4.98
CA VAL A 61 4.57 -11.56 4.54
C VAL A 61 4.50 -10.22 5.26
N ILE A 62 4.40 -9.12 4.51
CA ILE A 62 4.20 -7.78 5.04
C ILE A 62 2.75 -7.40 4.74
N ALA A 63 1.97 -7.10 5.78
CA ALA A 63 0.53 -6.89 5.66
C ALA A 63 0.05 -5.73 6.54
N PRO A 64 -1.02 -5.00 6.13
CA PRO A 64 -1.63 -3.98 6.98
C PRO A 64 -2.17 -4.57 8.28
N SER A 65 -2.17 -3.75 9.33
CA SER A 65 -2.67 -4.15 10.66
C SER A 65 -4.19 -4.15 10.75
N ASP A 66 -4.88 -3.39 9.88
CA ASP A 66 -6.30 -3.03 10.00
C ASP A 66 -7.17 -3.42 8.77
N SER A 67 -6.69 -4.31 7.92
CA SER A 67 -7.46 -4.79 6.77
C SER A 67 -8.16 -6.11 7.09
N ASP A 68 -9.47 -6.09 7.24
CA ASP A 68 -10.27 -7.29 7.48
C ASP A 68 -10.14 -8.28 6.31
N ALA A 69 -10.18 -7.80 5.07
CA ALA A 69 -10.08 -8.64 3.87
C ALA A 69 -8.75 -9.41 3.82
N ILE A 70 -7.63 -8.76 4.16
CA ILE A 70 -6.32 -9.43 4.23
C ILE A 70 -6.23 -10.35 5.44
N ASN A 71 -6.79 -9.95 6.59
CA ASN A 71 -6.81 -10.80 7.78
C ASN A 71 -7.58 -12.10 7.54
N GLU A 72 -8.70 -12.05 6.82
CA GLU A 72 -9.44 -13.25 6.40
C GLU A 72 -8.57 -14.20 5.55
N VAL A 73 -7.80 -13.68 4.60
CA VAL A 73 -6.85 -14.48 3.80
C VAL A 73 -5.80 -15.14 4.68
N LEU A 74 -5.19 -14.38 5.60
CA LEU A 74 -4.15 -14.89 6.50
C LEU A 74 -4.70 -15.92 7.48
N ASN A 75 -5.93 -15.76 7.96
CA ASN A 75 -6.62 -16.70 8.86
C ASN A 75 -6.97 -18.03 8.18
N GLN A 76 -7.13 -18.06 6.86
CA GLN A 76 -7.30 -19.33 6.11
C GLN A 76 -6.05 -20.20 6.15
N GLY A 77 -4.88 -19.63 6.47
CA GLY A 77 -3.60 -20.29 6.67
C GLY A 77 -2.44 -19.48 6.11
N CYS A 78 -1.57 -19.04 7.01
CA CYS A 78 -0.28 -18.43 6.69
C CYS A 78 0.78 -19.07 7.56
N TRP A 79 1.75 -19.76 6.94
CA TRP A 79 2.83 -20.49 7.63
C TRP A 79 4.16 -19.70 7.61
N THR A 80 4.14 -18.54 7.02
CA THR A 80 5.27 -17.63 6.88
C THR A 80 5.17 -16.55 7.95
N PRO A 81 6.27 -16.10 8.56
CA PRO A 81 6.28 -14.97 9.46
C PRO A 81 5.62 -13.74 8.85
N ILE A 82 4.85 -13.02 9.68
CA ILE A 82 4.11 -11.82 9.27
C ILE A 82 4.76 -10.60 9.93
N SER A 83 4.97 -9.54 9.16
CA SER A 83 5.28 -8.20 9.64
C SER A 83 4.09 -7.29 9.38
N ARG A 84 3.64 -6.55 10.39
CA ARG A 84 2.46 -5.70 10.32
C ARG A 84 2.82 -4.25 10.07
N VAL A 85 2.06 -3.60 9.19
CA VAL A 85 2.21 -2.18 8.88
C VAL A 85 0.91 -1.47 9.20
N GLY A 86 0.97 -0.39 9.99
CA GLY A 86 -0.23 0.31 10.40
C GLY A 86 0.06 1.68 11.00
N GLN A 87 -0.99 2.41 11.35
CA GLN A 87 -0.85 3.56 12.24
C GLN A 87 -0.40 3.08 13.61
N ARG A 88 0.30 3.94 14.35
CA ARG A 88 0.60 3.67 15.75
C ARG A 88 -0.72 3.52 16.51
N ALA A 89 -1.15 2.28 16.67
CA ALA A 89 -2.36 1.98 17.42
C ALA A 89 -2.05 2.01 18.92
N GLY A 90 -2.87 2.70 19.69
CA GLY A 90 -3.01 2.36 21.11
C GLY A 90 -3.30 0.86 21.20
N LYS A 91 -2.81 0.22 22.28
CA LYS A 91 -2.95 -1.23 22.55
C LYS A 91 -4.28 -1.77 22.04
N ARG A 92 -4.27 -2.55 20.94
CA ARG A 92 -5.41 -3.39 20.53
C ARG A 92 -5.15 -4.80 21.04
N ASP A 93 -6.16 -5.44 21.58
CA ASP A 93 -6.15 -6.75 22.24
C ASP A 93 -5.81 -7.96 21.31
N HIS A 94 -5.28 -7.75 20.12
CA HIS A 94 -4.81 -8.80 19.23
C HIS A 94 -3.29 -9.04 19.31
N ASP A 95 -2.69 -8.81 20.47
CA ASP A 95 -1.26 -9.00 20.76
C ASP A 95 -0.83 -10.49 20.87
N GLN A 96 -1.53 -11.42 20.21
CA GLN A 96 -1.13 -12.83 20.20
C GLN A 96 -0.05 -13.18 19.19
N ASP A 97 0.25 -12.28 18.25
CA ASP A 97 1.30 -12.50 17.27
C ASP A 97 2.56 -11.75 17.68
N ASN A 98 3.67 -12.48 17.87
CA ASN A 98 5.04 -11.91 17.98
C ASN A 98 5.50 -11.23 16.67
N ALA A 99 4.57 -10.67 15.89
CA ALA A 99 4.83 -10.04 14.62
C ALA A 99 5.55 -8.70 14.81
N GLU A 100 6.58 -8.43 14.01
CA GLU A 100 7.17 -7.10 13.91
C GLU A 100 6.09 -6.09 13.47
N ARG A 101 6.07 -4.91 14.09
CA ARG A 101 5.10 -3.86 13.81
C ARG A 101 5.80 -2.59 13.34
N TRP A 102 5.51 -2.21 12.12
CA TRP A 102 5.95 -0.95 11.55
C TRP A 102 4.84 0.08 11.64
N SER A 103 5.18 1.26 12.12
CA SER A 103 4.24 2.38 12.21
C SER A 103 4.94 3.71 11.94
N PHE A 104 4.17 4.78 11.89
CA PHE A 104 4.71 6.13 11.72
C PHE A 104 4.04 7.13 12.65
N GLU A 105 4.77 8.21 12.92
CA GLU A 105 4.25 9.44 13.54
C GLU A 105 4.41 10.60 12.56
N SER A 106 3.28 11.23 12.21
CA SER A 106 3.30 12.43 11.36
C SER A 106 3.93 13.60 12.08
N LYS A 107 4.77 14.37 11.40
CA LYS A 107 5.35 15.58 11.97
C LYS A 107 4.36 16.74 11.90
N LYS A 108 4.38 17.60 12.91
CA LYS A 108 3.58 18.84 12.92
C LYS A 108 4.11 19.80 11.84
N GLY A 109 3.22 20.34 11.04
CA GLY A 109 3.58 21.34 10.00
C GLY A 109 3.07 21.02 8.60
N GLY A 110 2.35 19.92 8.42
CA GLY A 110 1.89 19.46 7.10
C GLY A 110 3.03 18.92 6.25
N GLY A 111 2.72 18.32 5.14
CA GLY A 111 3.71 17.74 4.24
C GLY A 111 3.89 16.23 4.43
N GLY A 112 4.85 15.67 3.72
CA GLY A 112 5.11 14.24 3.67
C GLY A 112 5.92 13.69 4.84
N ASP A 113 6.54 14.55 5.65
CA ASP A 113 7.52 14.18 6.69
C ASP A 113 6.92 13.36 7.83
N PHE A 114 7.62 12.31 8.24
CA PHE A 114 7.20 11.45 9.33
C PHE A 114 8.36 10.69 9.97
N THR A 115 8.14 10.23 11.20
CA THR A 115 9.06 9.37 11.93
C THR A 115 8.66 7.91 11.73
N VAL A 116 9.61 7.06 11.39
CA VAL A 116 9.43 5.60 11.25
C VAL A 116 9.65 4.93 12.59
N LEU A 117 8.75 4.03 12.98
CA LEU A 117 8.86 3.22 14.19
C LEU A 117 8.79 1.72 13.84
N LEU A 118 9.60 0.94 14.57
CA LEU A 118 9.54 -0.52 14.62
C LEU A 118 9.28 -0.94 16.06
N ASN A 119 8.17 -1.62 16.33
CA ASN A 119 7.75 -2.01 17.68
C ASN A 119 7.78 -0.82 18.67
N ASP A 120 7.25 0.33 18.23
CA ASP A 120 7.23 1.62 18.94
C ASP A 120 8.61 2.26 19.19
N ILE A 121 9.69 1.67 18.70
CA ILE A 121 11.05 2.22 18.78
C ILE A 121 11.35 3.04 17.53
N VAL A 122 11.74 4.29 17.71
CA VAL A 122 12.13 5.20 16.61
C VAL A 122 13.30 4.63 15.82
N GLN A 123 13.15 4.55 14.50
CA GLN A 123 14.17 4.09 13.56
C GLN A 123 14.83 5.24 12.81
N GLY A 124 14.12 6.34 12.59
CA GLY A 124 14.57 7.54 11.90
C GLY A 124 13.44 8.33 11.29
N ASP A 125 13.78 9.40 10.59
CA ASP A 125 12.86 10.33 9.96
C ASP A 125 12.97 10.27 8.44
N ILE A 126 11.82 10.18 7.77
CA ILE A 126 11.72 10.42 6.33
C ILE A 126 11.31 11.87 6.10
N ARG A 127 12.00 12.52 5.16
CA ARG A 127 11.71 13.87 4.69
C ARG A 127 11.53 13.82 3.18
N TRP A 128 10.30 13.95 2.72
CA TRP A 128 9.98 13.91 1.29
C TRP A 128 8.78 14.77 0.92
N SER A 129 8.60 14.96 -0.38
CA SER A 129 7.48 15.75 -0.93
C SER A 129 6.22 14.89 -1.21
N LEU A 130 6.26 13.58 -1.00
CA LEU A 130 5.13 12.73 -1.34
C LEU A 130 4.00 12.91 -0.33
N MET A 131 2.78 13.06 -0.87
CA MET A 131 1.59 13.38 -0.10
C MET A 131 0.78 12.14 0.25
N GLY A 132 0.01 12.25 1.33
CA GLY A 132 -0.99 11.27 1.71
C GLY A 132 -0.45 10.14 2.56
N GLU A 133 -1.36 9.58 3.33
CA GLU A 133 -1.06 8.50 4.27
C GLU A 133 -0.65 7.20 3.56
N HIS A 134 -1.25 6.93 2.40
CA HIS A 134 -0.91 5.77 1.58
C HIS A 134 0.57 5.74 1.19
N ASN A 135 1.21 6.89 0.93
CA ASN A 135 2.64 6.94 0.65
C ASN A 135 3.49 6.61 1.87
N ARG A 136 3.04 6.98 3.09
CA ARG A 136 3.70 6.57 4.33
C ARG A 136 3.64 5.06 4.53
N PHE A 137 2.48 4.44 4.27
CA PHE A 137 2.35 2.98 4.28
C PHE A 137 3.23 2.30 3.23
N ASN A 138 3.29 2.85 2.01
CA ASN A 138 4.19 2.35 0.97
C ASN A 138 5.66 2.42 1.41
N ALA A 139 6.07 3.48 2.10
CA ALA A 139 7.42 3.60 2.64
C ALA A 139 7.70 2.53 3.71
N LEU A 140 6.79 2.33 4.67
CA LEU A 140 6.95 1.31 5.69
C LEU A 140 7.05 -0.09 5.09
N ASN A 141 6.22 -0.40 4.09
CA ASN A 141 6.26 -1.65 3.35
C ASN A 141 7.64 -1.84 2.65
N ALA A 142 8.14 -0.79 2.00
CA ALA A 142 9.44 -0.81 1.33
C ALA A 142 10.59 -1.02 2.33
N ILE A 143 10.57 -0.32 3.48
CA ILE A 143 11.57 -0.47 4.55
C ILE A 143 11.55 -1.89 5.12
N ALA A 144 10.37 -2.42 5.44
CA ALA A 144 10.23 -3.77 5.98
C ALA A 144 10.76 -4.82 5.01
N ALA A 145 10.43 -4.70 3.71
CA ALA A 145 10.92 -5.60 2.66
C ALA A 145 12.43 -5.48 2.47
N ALA A 146 12.99 -4.26 2.44
CA ALA A 146 14.43 -4.00 2.30
C ALA A 146 15.20 -4.57 3.50
N ARG A 147 14.71 -4.36 4.73
CA ARG A 147 15.31 -4.90 5.94
C ARG A 147 15.37 -6.43 5.93
N TYR A 148 14.29 -7.08 5.50
CA TYR A 148 14.28 -8.54 5.35
C TYR A 148 15.28 -9.03 4.29
N ALA A 149 15.50 -8.24 3.25
CA ALA A 149 16.53 -8.51 2.23
C ALA A 149 17.96 -8.20 2.68
N GLY A 150 18.16 -7.77 3.94
CA GLY A 150 19.48 -7.51 4.53
C GLY A 150 19.95 -6.06 4.44
N VAL A 151 19.09 -5.12 4.02
CA VAL A 151 19.41 -3.69 4.03
C VAL A 151 19.18 -3.13 5.43
N GLU A 152 20.14 -2.38 5.96
CA GLU A 152 19.95 -1.69 7.24
C GLU A 152 18.80 -0.68 7.15
N THR A 153 17.95 -0.65 8.19
CA THR A 153 16.77 0.23 8.23
C THR A 153 17.13 1.70 8.00
N LYS A 154 18.25 2.15 8.56
CA LYS A 154 18.75 3.52 8.39
C LYS A 154 19.03 3.84 6.92
N VAL A 155 19.69 2.93 6.21
CA VAL A 155 19.99 3.08 4.77
C VAL A 155 18.71 3.15 3.95
N ALA A 156 17.71 2.30 4.26
CA ALA A 156 16.43 2.34 3.59
C ALA A 156 15.68 3.67 3.81
N ILE A 157 15.72 4.22 5.03
CA ILE A 157 15.13 5.52 5.38
C ILE A 157 15.82 6.67 4.63
N GLU A 158 17.16 6.66 4.57
CA GLU A 158 17.94 7.66 3.84
C GLU A 158 17.62 7.63 2.34
N ALA A 159 17.60 6.43 1.74
CA ALA A 159 17.26 6.25 0.31
C ALA A 159 15.84 6.72 0.00
N LEU A 160 14.85 6.45 0.86
CA LEU A 160 13.49 6.92 0.67
C LEU A 160 13.35 8.43 0.80
N SER A 161 14.18 9.08 1.63
CA SER A 161 14.19 10.55 1.74
C SER A 161 14.68 11.24 0.44
N GLU A 162 15.44 10.52 -0.40
CA GLU A 162 15.86 10.98 -1.72
C GLU A 162 14.88 10.60 -2.84
N PHE A 163 13.90 9.74 -2.54
CA PHE A 163 12.94 9.23 -3.52
C PHE A 163 11.94 10.32 -3.91
N ARG A 164 11.82 10.58 -5.21
CA ARG A 164 11.00 11.67 -5.77
C ARG A 164 9.62 11.23 -6.26
N GLY A 165 9.23 10.00 -5.98
CA GLY A 165 7.94 9.45 -6.41
C GLY A 165 8.00 8.66 -7.71
N VAL A 166 6.83 8.28 -8.18
CA VAL A 166 6.62 7.51 -9.40
C VAL A 166 5.88 8.39 -10.40
N LYS A 167 6.22 8.24 -11.68
CA LYS A 167 5.54 8.93 -12.78
C LYS A 167 4.03 8.66 -12.71
N ARG A 168 3.22 9.70 -12.96
CA ARG A 168 1.76 9.64 -12.88
C ARG A 168 1.22 9.23 -11.49
N ARG A 169 1.93 9.59 -10.42
CA ARG A 169 1.48 9.49 -9.03
C ARG A 169 1.64 10.87 -8.38
N MET A 170 0.62 11.71 -8.53
CA MET A 170 0.64 13.13 -8.15
C MET A 170 1.84 13.87 -8.79
N GLU A 171 2.16 13.51 -10.05
CA GLU A 171 3.23 14.15 -10.82
C GLU A 171 2.81 15.58 -11.16
N VAL A 172 3.61 16.57 -10.80
CA VAL A 172 3.37 17.96 -11.19
C VAL A 172 3.71 18.12 -12.67
N ILE A 173 2.68 18.34 -13.50
CA ILE A 173 2.84 18.54 -14.95
C ILE A 173 2.80 20.01 -15.36
N TYR A 174 2.27 20.89 -14.49
CA TYR A 174 2.28 22.31 -14.67
C TYR A 174 2.24 23.03 -13.33
N GLN A 175 2.94 24.17 -13.22
CA GLN A 175 2.92 25.01 -12.03
C GLN A 175 3.06 26.49 -12.42
N SER A 176 2.19 27.33 -11.85
CA SER A 176 2.28 28.79 -11.89
C SER A 176 2.18 29.38 -10.46
N GLU A 177 2.07 30.71 -10.33
CA GLU A 177 1.87 31.35 -9.04
C GLU A 177 0.54 30.96 -8.37
N ASP A 178 -0.52 30.75 -9.16
CA ASP A 178 -1.90 30.55 -8.69
C ASP A 178 -2.41 29.12 -8.94
N THR A 179 -1.69 28.29 -9.70
CA THR A 179 -2.22 26.99 -10.15
C THR A 179 -1.14 25.91 -10.19
N VAL A 180 -1.45 24.74 -9.65
CA VAL A 180 -0.64 23.53 -9.80
C VAL A 180 -1.51 22.44 -10.43
N VAL A 181 -1.03 21.81 -11.50
CA VAL A 181 -1.72 20.70 -12.17
C VAL A 181 -0.95 19.40 -11.94
N TYR A 182 -1.68 18.41 -11.45
CA TYR A 182 -1.13 17.08 -11.18
C TYR A 182 -1.68 16.06 -12.18
N ASP A 183 -0.84 15.12 -12.61
CA ASP A 183 -1.26 13.87 -13.28
C ASP A 183 -1.20 12.72 -12.26
N ASP A 184 -2.33 12.00 -12.11
CA ASP A 184 -2.43 10.86 -11.22
C ASP A 184 -3.14 9.68 -11.91
N PHE A 185 -2.68 8.49 -11.66
CA PHE A 185 -3.24 7.26 -12.26
C PHE A 185 -4.37 6.64 -11.43
N ALA A 186 -4.77 7.27 -10.32
CA ALA A 186 -5.85 6.76 -9.48
C ALA A 186 -7.14 6.58 -10.30
N HIS A 187 -7.66 5.36 -10.31
CA HIS A 187 -8.87 4.99 -11.05
C HIS A 187 -9.84 4.14 -10.22
N HIS A 188 -9.47 3.73 -9.01
CA HIS A 188 -10.35 3.10 -8.03
C HIS A 188 -10.89 4.16 -7.05
N PRO A 189 -12.17 4.08 -6.60
CA PRO A 189 -12.76 5.08 -5.69
C PRO A 189 -11.93 5.37 -4.44
N THR A 190 -11.39 4.35 -3.81
CA THR A 190 -10.50 4.50 -2.64
C THR A 190 -9.21 5.25 -2.99
N ALA A 191 -8.58 4.92 -4.13
CA ALA A 191 -7.37 5.60 -4.58
C ALA A 191 -7.63 7.08 -4.87
N ILE A 192 -8.71 7.42 -5.58
CA ILE A 192 -9.12 8.80 -5.85
C ILE A 192 -9.35 9.56 -4.54
N ARG A 193 -10.10 8.96 -3.62
CA ARG A 193 -10.39 9.56 -2.31
C ARG A 193 -9.12 9.85 -1.51
N THR A 194 -8.21 8.89 -1.41
CA THR A 194 -6.97 9.04 -0.63
C THR A 194 -6.03 10.07 -1.25
N THR A 195 -5.97 10.15 -2.58
CA THR A 195 -5.21 11.17 -3.32
C THR A 195 -5.77 12.57 -3.03
N LEU A 196 -7.09 12.77 -3.16
CA LEU A 196 -7.73 14.06 -2.89
C LEU A 196 -7.62 14.47 -1.41
N GLN A 197 -7.74 13.53 -0.48
CA GLN A 197 -7.52 13.78 0.95
C GLN A 197 -6.08 14.18 1.24
N GLY A 198 -5.11 13.51 0.61
CA GLY A 198 -3.69 13.87 0.71
C GLY A 198 -3.44 15.30 0.25
N LEU A 199 -3.99 15.69 -0.90
CA LEU A 199 -3.89 17.06 -1.42
C LEU A 199 -4.57 18.07 -0.49
N ARG A 200 -5.80 17.79 -0.03
CA ARG A 200 -6.54 18.65 0.88
C ARG A 200 -5.83 18.86 2.22
N SER A 201 -5.10 17.88 2.71
CA SER A 201 -4.35 17.99 3.96
C SER A 201 -3.20 18.98 3.91
N GLN A 202 -2.67 19.27 2.71
CA GLN A 202 -1.60 20.25 2.50
C GLN A 202 -2.14 21.65 2.29
N SER A 203 -3.31 21.77 1.68
CA SER A 203 -3.85 23.06 1.24
C SER A 203 -5.34 23.15 1.58
N SER A 204 -5.62 23.48 2.84
CA SER A 204 -6.99 23.49 3.37
C SER A 204 -7.87 24.59 2.78
N GLN A 205 -7.28 25.66 2.25
CA GLN A 205 -7.98 26.84 1.73
C GLN A 205 -8.09 26.87 0.20
N ASP A 206 -7.29 26.08 -0.52
CA ASP A 206 -7.26 26.12 -1.97
C ASP A 206 -8.47 25.41 -2.59
N GLU A 207 -8.91 25.89 -3.73
CA GLU A 207 -9.88 25.17 -4.56
C GLU A 207 -9.21 23.96 -5.21
N ILE A 208 -9.86 22.81 -5.12
CA ILE A 208 -9.42 21.56 -5.77
C ILE A 208 -10.42 21.23 -6.86
N VAL A 209 -9.97 21.18 -8.10
CA VAL A 209 -10.74 20.72 -9.26
C VAL A 209 -10.22 19.34 -9.65
N ALA A 210 -11.05 18.31 -9.54
CA ALA A 210 -10.71 16.95 -9.96
C ALA A 210 -11.36 16.64 -11.32
N VAL A 211 -10.55 16.29 -12.31
CA VAL A 211 -11.00 15.81 -13.61
C VAL A 211 -10.78 14.29 -13.63
N ILE A 212 -11.88 13.53 -13.72
CA ILE A 212 -11.86 12.07 -13.60
C ILE A 212 -12.33 11.45 -14.91
N GLU A 213 -11.55 10.51 -15.46
CA GLU A 213 -11.95 9.68 -16.59
C GLU A 213 -12.17 8.25 -16.09
N PRO A 214 -13.44 7.77 -16.00
CA PRO A 214 -13.73 6.40 -15.60
C PRO A 214 -13.22 5.41 -16.66
N ARG A 215 -12.29 4.52 -16.27
CA ARG A 215 -11.67 3.56 -17.21
C ARG A 215 -11.87 2.10 -16.83
N THR A 216 -12.30 1.82 -15.59
CA THR A 216 -12.46 0.44 -15.13
C THR A 216 -13.91 -0.02 -15.23
N HIS A 217 -14.10 -1.33 -15.41
CA HIS A 217 -15.43 -1.93 -15.44
C HIS A 217 -16.15 -1.74 -14.08
N THR A 218 -15.40 -1.79 -13.00
CA THR A 218 -15.89 -1.53 -11.63
C THR A 218 -16.47 -0.13 -11.48
N MET A 219 -15.84 0.90 -12.05
CA MET A 219 -16.38 2.27 -12.06
C MET A 219 -17.64 2.40 -12.91
N SER A 220 -17.74 1.66 -14.01
CA SER A 220 -18.94 1.67 -14.90
C SER A 220 -20.16 1.03 -14.25
N LEU A 221 -20.00 0.21 -13.21
CA LEU A 221 -21.06 -0.40 -12.43
C LEU A 221 -21.63 0.52 -11.33
N GLY A 222 -21.19 1.78 -11.27
CA GLY A 222 -21.71 2.76 -10.32
C GLY A 222 -21.11 2.69 -8.93
N ALA A 223 -19.92 2.16 -8.79
CA ALA A 223 -19.15 2.11 -7.54
C ALA A 223 -18.46 3.44 -7.20
N LEU A 224 -18.99 4.59 -7.67
CA LEU A 224 -18.50 5.94 -7.37
C LEU A 224 -19.27 6.54 -6.19
#